data_8f94359a1233148879d705d0933c1c31
#
_entry.id   8f94359a1233148879d705d0933c1c31
#
_cell.length_a   1.000
_cell.length_b   1.000
_cell.length_c   1.000
_cell.angle_alpha   90.00
_cell.angle_beta   90.00
_cell.angle_gamma   90.00
#
_symmetry.space_group_name_H-M   'P 1'
#
loop_
_entity.id
_entity.type
_entity.pdbx_description
1 polymer ?
#
loop_
_entity_poly.entity_id
_entity_poly.type
_entity_poly.pdbx_seq_one_letter_code
_entity_poly.pdbx_strand_id
1 'polypeptide(L)'
;MGVIGTLILTTTVAGVIGTGLGGLVGALLQRDSTRTVSLLLSFAGGVMLSVVCFDLITEAIETQVPLAMAIFSVALGVAVTYALNYLIDRKTNPELAHIDESHPKTADDLDELIHSDHLEHHYANRDSKLSLFVAGIVMASAIALHNVPEGMTIGASYAVNNGVMGKAALALAVLIGLHNIPEGMAVSVPLISGGMGKAKAVLVTASSGVPTILGALLGYALGEIGPMGLTLSLGFASGAMLYVVFGEILPQAILMYHSKLPAFSAIVGMLAGIVIIFG
;
A
#
# COMPACT_ATOMS: atom_id res chain seq x y z
N MET A 1 15.31 2.58 -25.97
CA MET A 1 15.36 1.81 -24.71
C MET A 1 14.67 0.48 -24.94
N GLY A 2 15.19 -0.63 -24.45
CA GLY A 2 14.46 -1.93 -24.55
C GLY A 2 13.28 -1.96 -23.56
N VAL A 3 12.36 -2.91 -23.73
CA VAL A 3 11.14 -3.10 -22.90
C VAL A 3 11.47 -3.04 -21.41
N ILE A 4 12.42 -3.84 -20.95
CA ILE A 4 12.83 -3.90 -19.54
C ILE A 4 13.35 -2.53 -19.06
N GLY A 5 14.13 -1.82 -19.87
CA GLY A 5 14.63 -0.50 -19.50
C GLY A 5 13.51 0.54 -19.31
N THR A 6 12.50 0.50 -20.19
CA THR A 6 11.32 1.37 -20.07
C THR A 6 10.48 1.00 -18.85
N LEU A 7 10.28 -0.30 -18.60
CA LEU A 7 9.56 -0.80 -17.42
C LEU A 7 10.23 -0.36 -16.12
N ILE A 8 11.54 -0.54 -15.98
CA ILE A 8 12.32 -0.10 -14.82
C ILE A 8 12.21 1.41 -14.64
N LEU A 9 12.32 2.19 -15.71
CA LEU A 9 12.20 3.65 -15.61
C LEU A 9 10.80 4.06 -15.12
N THR A 10 9.75 3.51 -15.73
CA THR A 10 8.36 3.80 -15.34
C THR A 10 8.10 3.47 -13.87
N THR A 11 8.51 2.29 -13.44
CA THR A 11 8.30 1.85 -12.06
C THR A 11 9.20 2.55 -11.04
N THR A 12 10.39 3.01 -11.46
CA THR A 12 11.21 3.91 -10.64
C THR A 12 10.49 5.24 -10.42
N VAL A 13 9.88 5.80 -11.46
CA VAL A 13 9.12 7.06 -11.34
C VAL A 13 7.87 6.85 -10.47
N ALA A 14 7.09 5.82 -10.71
CA ALA A 14 5.86 5.56 -9.96
C ALA A 14 6.16 5.18 -8.49
N GLY A 15 7.04 4.23 -8.26
CA GLY A 15 7.38 3.73 -6.93
C GLY A 15 8.34 4.66 -6.18
N VAL A 16 9.61 4.72 -6.62
CA VAL A 16 10.67 5.39 -5.85
C VAL A 16 10.48 6.91 -5.80
N ILE A 17 10.20 7.54 -6.95
CA ILE A 17 10.01 9.01 -6.98
C ILE A 17 8.66 9.38 -6.36
N GLY A 18 7.58 8.64 -6.63
CA GLY A 18 6.27 8.88 -6.02
C GLY A 18 6.33 8.84 -4.49
N THR A 19 6.84 7.75 -3.92
CA THR A 19 7.00 7.60 -2.47
C THR A 19 7.99 8.62 -1.90
N GLY A 20 9.09 8.88 -2.62
CA GLY A 20 10.10 9.89 -2.25
C GLY A 20 9.54 11.32 -2.22
N LEU A 21 8.68 11.67 -3.18
CA LEU A 21 7.96 12.97 -3.16
C LEU A 21 7.04 13.06 -1.94
N GLY A 22 6.34 11.98 -1.60
CA GLY A 22 5.60 11.89 -0.34
C GLY A 22 6.47 12.14 0.87
N GLY A 23 7.64 11.50 0.91
CA GLY A 23 8.65 11.73 1.94
C GLY A 23 9.09 13.18 2.04
N LEU A 24 9.30 13.85 0.90
CA LEU A 24 9.67 15.26 0.83
C LEU A 24 8.54 16.16 1.32
N VAL A 25 7.30 15.90 0.87
CA VAL A 25 6.12 16.67 1.32
C VAL A 25 5.94 16.52 2.83
N GLY A 26 6.05 15.32 3.40
CA GLY A 26 5.99 15.10 4.84
C GLY A 26 7.12 15.82 5.60
N ALA A 27 8.34 15.87 5.04
CA ALA A 27 9.46 16.60 5.62
C ALA A 27 9.30 18.13 5.58
N LEU A 28 8.50 18.65 4.66
CA LEU A 28 8.20 20.10 4.52
C LEU A 28 7.00 20.51 5.37
N LEU A 29 6.05 19.62 5.61
CA LEU A 29 4.93 19.86 6.51
C LEU A 29 5.46 19.98 7.94
N GLN A 30 5.53 21.21 8.45
CA GLN A 30 6.08 21.52 9.79
C GLN A 30 5.07 21.29 10.94
N ARG A 31 3.87 20.80 10.66
CA ARG A 31 2.83 20.53 11.66
C ARG A 31 2.30 19.11 11.47
N ASP A 32 2.23 18.39 12.58
CA ASP A 32 1.56 17.10 12.70
C ASP A 32 0.06 17.24 12.39
N SER A 33 -0.27 17.36 11.12
CA SER A 33 -1.65 17.32 10.68
C SER A 33 -2.03 15.87 10.42
N THR A 34 -2.16 15.09 11.51
CA THR A 34 -2.67 13.72 11.47
C THR A 34 -3.97 13.64 10.65
N ARG A 35 -4.84 14.65 10.78
CA ARG A 35 -6.04 14.78 9.94
C ARG A 35 -5.72 14.82 8.45
N THR A 36 -4.77 15.63 8.01
CA THR A 36 -4.44 15.77 6.57
C THR A 36 -3.84 14.45 6.04
N VAL A 37 -2.91 13.85 6.78
CA VAL A 37 -2.32 12.57 6.41
C VAL A 37 -3.39 11.47 6.34
N SER A 38 -4.27 11.39 7.33
CA SER A 38 -5.40 10.46 7.36
C SER A 38 -6.30 10.58 6.14
N LEU A 39 -6.72 11.80 5.78
CA LEU A 39 -7.61 12.02 4.64
C LEU A 39 -6.94 11.69 3.32
N LEU A 40 -5.65 12.05 3.15
CA LEU A 40 -4.88 11.72 1.95
C LEU A 40 -4.63 10.21 1.84
N LEU A 41 -4.32 9.54 2.95
CA LEU A 41 -4.11 8.11 2.99
C LEU A 41 -5.41 7.35 2.65
N SER A 42 -6.55 7.79 3.21
CA SER A 42 -7.87 7.25 2.87
C SER A 42 -8.22 7.46 1.40
N PHE A 43 -7.95 8.64 0.87
CA PHE A 43 -8.15 8.94 -0.56
C PHE A 43 -7.33 8.00 -1.44
N ALA A 44 -6.04 7.80 -1.11
CA ALA A 44 -5.16 6.86 -1.81
C ALA A 44 -5.72 5.42 -1.77
N GLY A 45 -6.15 4.95 -0.59
CA GLY A 45 -6.80 3.65 -0.45
C GLY A 45 -8.06 3.51 -1.32
N GLY A 46 -8.84 4.58 -1.45
CA GLY A 46 -9.99 4.63 -2.35
C GLY A 46 -9.61 4.51 -3.82
N VAL A 47 -8.56 5.22 -4.27
CA VAL A 47 -8.01 5.09 -5.63
C VAL A 47 -7.55 3.66 -5.88
N MET A 48 -6.81 3.04 -4.92
CA MET A 48 -6.38 1.64 -5.01
C MET A 48 -7.57 0.68 -5.17
N LEU A 49 -8.65 0.88 -4.41
CA LEU A 49 -9.88 0.07 -4.54
C LEU A 49 -10.47 0.14 -5.94
N SER A 50 -10.48 1.33 -6.57
CA SER A 50 -10.99 1.45 -7.94
C SER A 50 -10.13 0.69 -8.94
N VAL A 51 -8.80 0.81 -8.85
CA VAL A 51 -7.86 0.06 -9.70
C VAL A 51 -8.07 -1.44 -9.54
N VAL A 52 -8.12 -1.92 -8.29
CA VAL A 52 -8.27 -3.35 -8.03
C VAL A 52 -9.61 -3.88 -8.55
N CYS A 53 -10.71 -3.21 -8.22
CA CYS A 53 -12.05 -3.75 -8.50
C CYS A 53 -12.49 -3.57 -9.97
N PHE A 54 -12.09 -2.49 -10.62
CA PHE A 54 -12.60 -2.13 -11.95
C PHE A 54 -11.60 -2.36 -13.08
N ASP A 55 -10.32 -2.53 -12.77
CA ASP A 55 -9.28 -2.77 -13.74
C ASP A 55 -8.68 -4.18 -13.56
N LEU A 56 -7.93 -4.42 -12.49
CA LEU A 56 -7.12 -5.64 -12.33
C LEU A 56 -7.96 -6.93 -12.22
N ILE A 57 -8.99 -6.95 -11.37
CA ILE A 57 -9.85 -8.14 -11.22
C ILE A 57 -10.62 -8.39 -12.51
N THR A 58 -11.10 -7.34 -13.17
CA THR A 58 -11.82 -7.45 -14.46
C THR A 58 -10.90 -8.04 -15.51
N GLU A 59 -9.69 -7.50 -15.67
CA GLU A 59 -8.71 -8.01 -16.62
C GLU A 59 -8.29 -9.47 -16.30
N ALA A 60 -8.11 -9.81 -15.02
CA ALA A 60 -7.80 -11.17 -14.60
C ALA A 60 -8.92 -12.18 -14.95
N ILE A 61 -10.20 -11.76 -14.90
CA ILE A 61 -11.36 -12.59 -15.25
C ILE A 61 -11.47 -12.73 -16.78
N GLU A 62 -11.13 -11.70 -17.54
CA GLU A 62 -11.23 -11.68 -19.02
C GLU A 62 -10.16 -12.51 -19.74
N THR A 63 -9.17 -13.03 -19.05
CA THR A 63 -8.03 -13.82 -19.62
C THR A 63 -8.44 -15.19 -20.13
N GLN A 64 -9.60 -15.58 -20.45
CA GLN A 64 -9.99 -16.94 -20.94
C GLN A 64 -9.54 -18.13 -20.04
N VAL A 65 -9.06 -17.84 -18.83
CA VAL A 65 -8.72 -18.84 -17.81
C VAL A 65 -9.97 -19.09 -16.93
N PRO A 66 -10.18 -20.33 -16.40
CA PRO A 66 -11.33 -20.58 -15.54
C PRO A 66 -11.44 -19.59 -14.37
N LEU A 67 -12.64 -19.06 -14.13
CA LEU A 67 -12.91 -18.09 -13.04
C LEU A 67 -12.36 -18.58 -11.67
N ALA A 68 -12.42 -19.90 -11.43
CA ALA A 68 -11.88 -20.48 -10.20
C ALA A 68 -10.38 -20.16 -10.01
N MET A 69 -9.62 -20.03 -11.09
CA MET A 69 -8.20 -19.71 -11.04
C MET A 69 -7.97 -18.23 -10.70
N ALA A 70 -8.79 -17.33 -11.24
CA ALA A 70 -8.77 -15.92 -10.88
C ALA A 70 -9.12 -15.73 -9.39
N ILE A 71 -10.17 -16.39 -8.89
CA ILE A 71 -10.54 -16.36 -7.48
C ILE A 71 -9.41 -16.93 -6.60
N PHE A 72 -8.83 -18.07 -7.02
CA PHE A 72 -7.71 -18.68 -6.29
C PHE A 72 -6.50 -17.73 -6.19
N SER A 73 -6.13 -17.05 -7.29
CA SER A 73 -5.00 -16.12 -7.27
C SER A 73 -5.25 -14.90 -6.38
N VAL A 74 -6.47 -14.36 -6.37
CA VAL A 74 -6.86 -13.29 -5.43
C VAL A 74 -6.76 -13.78 -3.98
N ALA A 75 -7.34 -14.94 -3.68
CA ALA A 75 -7.28 -15.53 -2.33
C ALA A 75 -5.83 -15.80 -1.88
N LEU A 76 -4.98 -16.24 -2.82
CA LEU A 76 -3.55 -16.45 -2.57
C LEU A 76 -2.84 -15.13 -2.23
N GLY A 77 -3.14 -14.05 -2.97
CA GLY A 77 -2.60 -12.72 -2.71
C GLY A 77 -2.98 -12.22 -1.30
N VAL A 78 -4.26 -12.33 -0.94
CA VAL A 78 -4.74 -12.02 0.42
C VAL A 78 -3.99 -12.84 1.47
N ALA A 79 -3.91 -14.16 1.30
CA ALA A 79 -3.32 -15.06 2.29
C ALA A 79 -1.82 -14.81 2.49
N VAL A 80 -1.08 -14.60 1.40
CA VAL A 80 0.37 -14.34 1.45
C VAL A 80 0.63 -12.98 2.11
N THR A 81 -0.10 -11.95 1.74
CA THR A 81 0.10 -10.61 2.31
C THR A 81 -0.28 -10.58 3.79
N TYR A 82 -1.40 -11.22 4.17
CA TYR A 82 -1.76 -11.41 5.56
C TYR A 82 -0.66 -12.12 6.36
N ALA A 83 -0.12 -13.22 5.82
CA ALA A 83 0.93 -13.98 6.50
C ALA A 83 2.23 -13.16 6.66
N LEU A 84 2.62 -12.41 5.62
CA LEU A 84 3.80 -11.53 5.68
C LEU A 84 3.60 -10.41 6.70
N ASN A 85 2.44 -9.78 6.70
CA ASN A 85 2.10 -8.73 7.66
C ASN A 85 2.11 -9.28 9.09
N TYR A 86 1.45 -10.41 9.33
CA TYR A 86 1.46 -11.09 10.62
C TYR A 86 2.88 -11.41 11.13
N LEU A 87 3.78 -11.82 10.22
CA LEU A 87 5.17 -12.10 10.59
C LEU A 87 5.97 -10.83 10.94
N ILE A 88 5.66 -9.71 10.29
CA ILE A 88 6.26 -8.41 10.61
C ILE A 88 5.74 -7.95 11.96
N ASP A 89 4.43 -7.92 12.15
CA ASP A 89 3.80 -7.48 13.39
C ASP A 89 4.31 -8.28 14.59
N ARG A 90 4.41 -9.60 14.45
CA ARG A 90 4.97 -10.45 15.50
C ARG A 90 6.42 -10.14 15.88
N LYS A 91 7.22 -9.62 14.92
CA LYS A 91 8.62 -9.27 15.16
C LYS A 91 8.80 -7.83 15.64
N THR A 92 7.95 -6.93 15.17
CA THR A 92 8.06 -5.49 15.42
C THR A 92 7.22 -5.04 16.59
N ASN A 93 6.13 -5.77 16.89
CA ASN A 93 5.23 -5.48 17.99
C ASN A 93 5.10 -6.71 18.92
N PRO A 94 6.10 -6.95 19.82
CA PRO A 94 6.08 -8.07 20.75
C PRO A 94 4.89 -8.04 21.73
N GLU A 95 4.13 -6.95 21.78
CA GLU A 95 2.98 -6.77 22.68
C GLU A 95 1.71 -7.48 22.20
N LEU A 96 1.63 -7.86 20.91
CA LEU A 96 0.55 -8.75 20.42
C LEU A 96 0.52 -10.14 21.09
N ALA A 97 1.55 -10.50 21.84
CA ALA A 97 1.59 -11.73 22.63
C ALA A 97 0.92 -11.62 24.01
N HIS A 98 0.56 -10.43 24.46
CA HIS A 98 -0.09 -10.20 25.75
C HIS A 98 -1.52 -9.66 25.54
N ILE A 99 -2.45 -10.53 25.16
CA ILE A 99 -3.84 -10.35 25.55
C ILE A 99 -3.86 -10.60 27.06
N ASP A 100 -3.95 -9.54 27.83
CA ASP A 100 -4.11 -9.62 29.28
C ASP A 100 -5.37 -10.46 29.56
N GLU A 101 -5.28 -11.51 30.39
CA GLU A 101 -6.41 -12.38 30.72
C GLU A 101 -7.57 -11.64 31.40
N SER A 102 -7.34 -10.39 31.80
CA SER A 102 -8.34 -9.51 32.42
C SER A 102 -9.21 -8.75 31.41
N HIS A 103 -8.89 -8.74 30.11
CA HIS A 103 -9.72 -8.10 29.10
C HIS A 103 -10.90 -8.99 28.65
N PRO A 104 -12.10 -8.41 28.46
CA PRO A 104 -13.25 -9.17 27.98
C PRO A 104 -12.94 -9.81 26.61
N LYS A 105 -13.28 -11.08 26.45
CA LYS A 105 -13.01 -11.87 25.22
C LYS A 105 -13.90 -11.49 24.03
N THR A 106 -14.72 -10.48 24.15
CA THR A 106 -15.61 -9.97 23.11
C THR A 106 -15.35 -8.48 22.96
N ALA A 107 -14.85 -8.09 21.79
CA ALA A 107 -14.70 -6.68 21.45
C ALA A 107 -16.09 -6.07 21.26
N ASP A 108 -16.59 -5.37 22.27
CA ASP A 108 -17.85 -4.61 22.18
C ASP A 108 -17.64 -3.22 21.55
N ASP A 109 -16.38 -2.78 21.40
CA ASP A 109 -15.99 -1.52 20.78
C ASP A 109 -15.00 -1.72 19.63
N LEU A 110 -15.18 -0.92 18.57
CA LEU A 110 -14.25 -0.85 17.42
C LEU A 110 -12.81 -0.51 17.84
N ASP A 111 -12.65 0.17 18.97
CA ASP A 111 -11.35 0.56 19.53
C ASP A 111 -10.56 -0.64 20.07
N GLU A 112 -11.23 -1.69 20.58
CA GLU A 112 -10.58 -2.94 20.99
C GLU A 112 -10.15 -3.82 19.81
N LEU A 113 -10.86 -3.73 18.69
CA LEU A 113 -10.51 -4.45 17.45
C LEU A 113 -9.25 -3.89 16.77
N ILE A 114 -8.98 -2.62 17.00
CA ILE A 114 -7.88 -1.88 16.42
C ILE A 114 -6.94 -1.53 17.59
N HIS A 115 -5.91 -2.30 17.79
CA HIS A 115 -4.91 -2.25 18.89
C HIS A 115 -4.29 -0.88 19.22
N SER A 116 -4.97 0.23 18.92
CA SER A 116 -4.47 1.59 19.10
C SER A 116 -4.48 2.08 20.55
N ASP A 117 -5.47 1.67 21.35
CA ASP A 117 -5.55 2.12 22.75
C ASP A 117 -4.47 1.48 23.62
N HIS A 118 -4.06 0.25 23.32
CA HIS A 118 -2.90 -0.35 23.96
C HIS A 118 -1.60 0.40 23.62
N LEU A 119 -1.46 0.91 22.41
CA LEU A 119 -0.35 1.76 22.03
C LEU A 119 -0.34 3.07 22.86
N GLU A 120 -1.46 3.76 23.04
CA GLU A 120 -1.51 5.00 23.83
C GLU A 120 -1.20 4.76 25.31
N HIS A 121 -1.70 3.72 25.95
CA HIS A 121 -1.43 3.40 27.36
C HIS A 121 0.02 2.99 27.62
N HIS A 122 0.66 2.29 26.72
CA HIS A 122 2.07 1.92 26.83
C HIS A 122 3.01 3.07 26.41
N TYR A 123 2.56 3.99 25.55
CA TYR A 123 3.33 5.17 25.15
C TYR A 123 3.42 6.25 26.23
N ALA A 124 2.50 6.29 27.17
CA ALA A 124 2.58 7.21 28.31
C ALA A 124 3.80 6.98 29.22
N ASN A 125 4.48 5.83 29.09
CA ASN A 125 5.65 5.43 29.89
C ASN A 125 6.95 5.19 29.10
N ARG A 126 6.97 5.33 27.78
CA ARG A 126 8.19 5.20 26.95
C ARG A 126 8.49 6.53 26.25
N ASP A 127 9.78 6.74 25.95
CA ASP A 127 10.24 7.89 25.18
C ASP A 127 9.40 8.02 23.89
N SER A 128 8.50 8.97 23.84
CA SER A 128 7.53 9.17 22.74
C SER A 128 8.22 9.24 21.36
N LYS A 129 9.47 9.68 21.33
CA LYS A 129 10.28 9.74 20.11
C LYS A 129 10.70 8.35 19.60
N LEU A 130 11.14 7.45 20.49
CA LEU A 130 11.53 6.09 20.10
C LEU A 130 10.34 5.33 19.50
N SER A 131 9.18 5.51 20.08
CA SER A 131 7.93 4.94 19.64
C SER A 131 7.54 5.41 18.23
N LEU A 132 7.58 6.71 17.97
CA LEU A 132 7.31 7.28 16.64
C LEU A 132 8.36 6.82 15.61
N PHE A 133 9.62 6.71 16.02
CA PHE A 133 10.67 6.19 15.15
C PHE A 133 10.40 4.74 14.74
N VAL A 134 10.06 3.86 15.70
CA VAL A 134 9.73 2.47 15.44
C VAL A 134 8.50 2.37 14.53
N ALA A 135 7.43 3.13 14.83
CA ALA A 135 6.24 3.19 13.99
C ALA A 135 6.56 3.58 12.55
N GLY A 136 7.45 4.57 12.35
CA GLY A 136 7.89 4.97 11.01
C GLY A 136 8.67 3.88 10.27
N ILE A 137 9.51 3.10 10.97
CA ILE A 137 10.24 1.97 10.35
C ILE A 137 9.28 0.83 10.00
N VAL A 138 8.33 0.50 10.87
CA VAL A 138 7.29 -0.51 10.60
C VAL A 138 6.49 -0.11 9.37
N MET A 139 6.05 1.15 9.31
CA MET A 139 5.33 1.69 8.16
C MET A 139 6.16 1.63 6.87
N ALA A 140 7.45 1.99 6.91
CA ALA A 140 8.32 1.87 5.75
C ALA A 140 8.43 0.43 5.25
N SER A 141 8.46 -0.55 6.17
CA SER A 141 8.52 -1.97 5.84
C SER A 141 7.20 -2.46 5.24
N ALA A 142 6.07 -2.06 5.82
CA ALA A 142 4.75 -2.37 5.30
C ALA A 142 4.60 -1.82 3.87
N ILE A 143 4.86 -0.54 3.64
CA ILE A 143 4.79 0.08 2.31
C ILE A 143 5.76 -0.58 1.32
N ALA A 144 6.96 -0.99 1.75
CA ALA A 144 7.86 -1.75 0.89
C ALA A 144 7.24 -3.07 0.39
N LEU A 145 6.48 -3.76 1.23
CA LEU A 145 5.75 -4.96 0.82
C LEU A 145 4.58 -4.65 -0.11
N HIS A 146 3.84 -3.56 0.14
CA HIS A 146 2.73 -3.10 -0.71
C HIS A 146 3.19 -2.78 -2.13
N ASN A 147 4.35 -2.19 -2.26
CA ASN A 147 4.92 -1.78 -3.53
C ASN A 147 5.25 -2.96 -4.47
N VAL A 148 5.40 -4.20 -3.97
CA VAL A 148 5.58 -5.38 -4.83
C VAL A 148 4.34 -5.67 -5.67
N PRO A 149 3.13 -5.86 -5.08
CA PRO A 149 1.89 -6.00 -5.86
C PRO A 149 1.62 -4.86 -6.84
N GLU A 150 1.87 -3.62 -6.43
CA GLU A 150 1.71 -2.46 -7.31
C GLU A 150 2.61 -2.54 -8.54
N GLY A 151 3.88 -2.89 -8.33
CA GLY A 151 4.80 -3.14 -9.43
C GLY A 151 4.31 -4.26 -10.34
N MET A 152 3.78 -5.35 -9.77
CA MET A 152 3.26 -6.49 -10.54
C MET A 152 2.14 -6.05 -11.49
N THR A 153 1.28 -5.12 -11.10
CA THR A 153 0.22 -4.60 -11.97
C THR A 153 0.77 -3.86 -13.19
N ILE A 154 1.75 -2.99 -12.98
CA ILE A 154 2.41 -2.28 -14.08
C ILE A 154 3.11 -3.29 -15.00
N GLY A 155 3.82 -4.26 -14.43
CA GLY A 155 4.54 -5.28 -15.20
C GLY A 155 3.61 -6.16 -16.03
N ALA A 156 2.51 -6.62 -15.45
CA ALA A 156 1.48 -7.39 -16.14
C ALA A 156 0.87 -6.60 -17.31
N SER A 157 0.53 -5.32 -17.08
CA SER A 157 0.00 -4.45 -18.15
C SER A 157 0.99 -4.20 -19.28
N TYR A 158 2.30 -4.22 -19.02
CA TYR A 158 3.32 -4.21 -20.09
C TYR A 158 3.34 -5.52 -20.88
N ALA A 159 3.17 -6.67 -20.25
CA ALA A 159 3.13 -7.97 -20.92
C ALA A 159 1.93 -8.07 -21.86
N VAL A 160 0.74 -7.63 -21.46
CA VAL A 160 -0.47 -7.59 -22.30
C VAL A 160 -0.25 -6.77 -23.58
N ASN A 161 0.53 -5.69 -23.49
CA ASN A 161 0.81 -4.80 -24.62
C ASN A 161 2.11 -5.14 -25.38
N ASN A 162 2.57 -6.40 -25.36
CA ASN A 162 3.80 -6.85 -26.00
C ASN A 162 5.04 -6.01 -25.64
N GLY A 163 5.12 -5.59 -24.37
CA GLY A 163 6.24 -4.79 -23.87
C GLY A 163 6.23 -3.31 -24.29
N VAL A 164 5.13 -2.82 -24.81
CA VAL A 164 4.97 -1.40 -25.14
C VAL A 164 4.16 -0.72 -24.02
N MET A 165 4.56 0.49 -23.63
CA MET A 165 3.78 1.30 -22.70
C MET A 165 2.47 1.72 -23.39
N GLY A 166 1.41 0.96 -23.18
CA GLY A 166 0.06 1.29 -23.60
C GLY A 166 -0.57 2.39 -22.72
N LYS A 167 -1.73 2.92 -23.11
CA LYS A 167 -2.48 3.90 -22.31
C LYS A 167 -2.82 3.36 -20.91
N ALA A 168 -3.22 2.09 -20.80
CA ALA A 168 -3.53 1.46 -19.53
C ALA A 168 -2.30 1.41 -18.60
N ALA A 169 -1.15 0.92 -19.09
CA ALA A 169 0.09 0.88 -18.29
C ALA A 169 0.53 2.27 -17.83
N LEU A 170 0.36 3.29 -18.68
CA LEU A 170 0.65 4.68 -18.31
C LEU A 170 -0.32 5.20 -17.25
N ALA A 171 -1.62 4.95 -17.40
CA ALA A 171 -2.63 5.35 -16.42
C ALA A 171 -2.37 4.70 -15.06
N LEU A 172 -2.08 3.39 -15.02
CA LEU A 172 -1.70 2.68 -13.81
C LEU A 172 -0.44 3.26 -13.17
N ALA A 173 0.60 3.52 -13.94
CA ALA A 173 1.84 4.10 -13.42
C ALA A 173 1.63 5.50 -12.82
N VAL A 174 0.79 6.32 -13.45
CA VAL A 174 0.42 7.65 -12.94
C VAL A 174 -0.41 7.53 -11.66
N LEU A 175 -1.42 6.66 -11.64
CA LEU A 175 -2.24 6.43 -10.46
C LEU A 175 -1.41 5.94 -9.29
N ILE A 176 -0.54 4.94 -9.52
CA ILE A 176 0.37 4.41 -8.51
C ILE A 176 1.33 5.49 -8.02
N GLY A 177 1.91 6.28 -8.91
CA GLY A 177 2.79 7.39 -8.50
C GLY A 177 2.09 8.46 -7.66
N LEU A 178 0.82 8.76 -7.95
CA LEU A 178 0.04 9.75 -7.20
C LEU A 178 -0.37 9.24 -5.81
N HIS A 179 -0.82 7.99 -5.69
CA HIS A 179 -1.20 7.48 -4.36
C HIS A 179 0.01 7.15 -3.48
N ASN A 180 1.16 6.89 -4.04
CA ASN A 180 2.41 6.73 -3.30
C ASN A 180 2.87 8.02 -2.57
N ILE A 181 2.36 9.19 -2.98
CA ILE A 181 2.66 10.45 -2.26
C ILE A 181 2.07 10.44 -0.84
N PRO A 182 0.78 10.22 -0.61
CA PRO A 182 0.21 10.04 0.74
C PRO A 182 0.90 8.94 1.56
N GLU A 183 1.24 7.82 0.96
CA GLU A 183 1.94 6.73 1.63
C GLU A 183 3.34 7.13 2.10
N GLY A 184 4.10 7.81 1.24
CA GLY A 184 5.39 8.35 1.62
C GLY A 184 5.31 9.39 2.75
N MET A 185 4.23 10.19 2.79
CA MET A 185 3.97 11.07 3.94
C MET A 185 3.73 10.28 5.22
N ALA A 186 2.96 9.18 5.15
CA ALA A 186 2.68 8.32 6.29
C ALA A 186 3.94 7.65 6.87
N VAL A 187 4.98 7.44 6.06
CA VAL A 187 6.30 6.96 6.51
C VAL A 187 7.16 8.10 7.09
N SER A 188 7.30 9.18 6.35
CA SER A 188 8.28 10.23 6.68
C SER A 188 7.91 11.04 7.92
N VAL A 189 6.61 11.30 8.14
CA VAL A 189 6.13 12.09 9.29
C VAL A 189 6.51 11.45 10.62
N PRO A 190 6.16 10.17 10.91
CA PRO A 190 6.56 9.54 12.16
C PRO A 190 8.07 9.36 12.29
N LEU A 191 8.82 9.08 11.21
CA LEU A 191 10.28 9.00 11.27
C LEU A 191 10.91 10.32 11.73
N ILE A 192 10.44 11.45 11.20
CA ILE A 192 10.96 12.78 11.56
C ILE A 192 10.54 13.15 12.98
N SER A 193 9.29 12.91 13.35
CA SER A 193 8.78 13.14 14.71
C SER A 193 9.51 12.28 15.73
N GLY A 194 9.94 11.07 15.33
CA GLY A 194 10.79 10.17 16.10
C GLY A 194 12.26 10.58 16.18
N GLY A 195 12.64 11.73 15.57
CA GLY A 195 13.98 12.30 15.66
C GLY A 195 14.91 11.95 14.51
N MET A 196 14.44 11.26 13.45
CA MET A 196 15.23 11.05 12.25
C MET A 196 15.43 12.38 11.49
N GLY A 197 16.66 12.64 11.03
CA GLY A 197 16.93 13.81 10.21
C GLY A 197 16.14 13.78 8.88
N LYS A 198 15.57 14.91 8.46
CA LYS A 198 14.68 15.03 7.28
C LYS A 198 15.21 14.34 6.03
N ALA A 199 16.48 14.55 5.68
CA ALA A 199 17.08 13.93 4.50
C ALA A 199 17.12 12.40 4.60
N LYS A 200 17.45 11.85 5.77
CA LYS A 200 17.43 10.40 6.00
C LYS A 200 16.00 9.84 5.92
N ALA A 201 15.03 10.52 6.50
CA ALA A 201 13.62 10.11 6.44
C ALA A 201 13.13 10.05 4.99
N VAL A 202 13.43 11.08 4.18
CA VAL A 202 13.10 11.08 2.74
C VAL A 202 13.77 9.92 2.00
N LEU A 203 15.05 9.63 2.29
CA LEU A 203 15.75 8.51 1.66
C LEU A 203 15.17 7.15 2.06
N VAL A 204 14.87 6.93 3.34
CA VAL A 204 14.21 5.71 3.82
C VAL A 204 12.86 5.54 3.14
N THR A 205 12.07 6.61 3.10
CA THR A 205 10.76 6.64 2.43
C THR A 205 10.88 6.32 0.94
N ALA A 206 11.80 6.95 0.20
CA ALA A 206 12.03 6.65 -1.21
C ALA A 206 12.48 5.19 -1.42
N SER A 207 13.29 4.65 -0.50
CA SER A 207 13.76 3.26 -0.57
C SER A 207 12.63 2.25 -0.41
N SER A 208 11.55 2.57 0.32
CA SER A 208 10.36 1.71 0.40
C SER A 208 9.62 1.59 -0.93
N GLY A 209 9.87 2.47 -1.90
CA GLY A 209 9.39 2.37 -3.27
C GLY A 209 10.20 1.44 -4.20
N VAL A 210 11.40 1.01 -3.81
CA VAL A 210 12.26 0.14 -4.66
C VAL A 210 11.60 -1.19 -5.00
N PRO A 211 10.87 -1.87 -4.11
CA PRO A 211 10.21 -3.12 -4.41
C PRO A 211 9.19 -3.06 -5.56
N THR A 212 8.67 -1.87 -5.91
CA THR A 212 7.85 -1.69 -7.12
C THR A 212 8.57 -2.16 -8.39
N ILE A 213 9.88 -1.94 -8.48
CA ILE A 213 10.69 -2.38 -9.63
C ILE A 213 10.75 -3.91 -9.67
N LEU A 214 10.98 -4.54 -8.52
CA LEU A 214 11.03 -6.01 -8.43
C LEU A 214 9.67 -6.63 -8.75
N GLY A 215 8.60 -6.05 -8.23
CA GLY A 215 7.23 -6.45 -8.54
C GLY A 215 6.95 -6.35 -10.03
N ALA A 216 7.36 -5.26 -10.69
CA ALA A 216 7.13 -5.07 -12.11
C ALA A 216 7.86 -6.09 -12.98
N LEU A 217 9.10 -6.40 -12.66
CA LEU A 217 9.85 -7.45 -13.37
C LEU A 217 9.18 -8.81 -13.19
N LEU A 218 8.69 -9.12 -12.00
CA LEU A 218 7.96 -10.35 -11.72
C LEU A 218 6.62 -10.40 -12.47
N GLY A 219 5.82 -9.33 -12.41
CA GLY A 219 4.54 -9.23 -13.11
C GLY A 219 4.68 -9.33 -14.62
N TYR A 220 5.69 -8.68 -15.19
CA TYR A 220 6.03 -8.80 -16.60
C TYR A 220 6.42 -10.25 -16.98
N ALA A 221 7.33 -10.86 -16.22
CA ALA A 221 7.77 -12.23 -16.49
C ALA A 221 6.62 -13.25 -16.40
N LEU A 222 5.72 -13.10 -15.43
CA LEU A 222 4.53 -13.95 -15.32
C LEU A 222 3.57 -13.73 -16.48
N GLY A 223 3.33 -12.47 -16.87
CA GLY A 223 2.46 -12.12 -17.99
C GLY A 223 2.95 -12.69 -19.33
N GLU A 224 4.27 -12.73 -19.55
CA GLU A 224 4.89 -13.32 -20.76
C GLU A 224 4.70 -14.86 -20.88
N ILE A 225 4.38 -15.55 -19.77
CA ILE A 225 4.08 -17.00 -19.80
C ILE A 225 2.74 -17.27 -20.52
N GLY A 226 1.87 -16.26 -20.61
CA GLY A 226 0.58 -16.33 -21.26
C GLY A 226 -0.61 -16.10 -20.31
N PRO A 227 -1.85 -16.41 -20.77
CA PRO A 227 -3.06 -16.06 -20.02
C PRO A 227 -3.09 -16.55 -18.56
N MET A 228 -2.57 -17.75 -18.31
CA MET A 228 -2.49 -18.30 -16.94
C MET A 228 -1.56 -17.47 -16.05
N GLY A 229 -0.36 -17.14 -16.53
CA GLY A 229 0.59 -16.33 -15.77
C GLY A 229 0.08 -14.92 -15.54
N LEU A 230 -0.60 -14.35 -16.53
CA LEU A 230 -1.27 -13.04 -16.41
C LEU A 230 -2.35 -13.04 -15.32
N THR A 231 -3.27 -14.03 -15.38
CA THR A 231 -4.32 -14.21 -14.35
C THR A 231 -3.72 -14.35 -12.96
N LEU A 232 -2.67 -15.16 -12.82
CA LEU A 232 -2.00 -15.35 -11.54
C LEU A 232 -1.36 -14.05 -11.04
N SER A 233 -0.70 -13.29 -11.91
CA SER A 233 -0.06 -12.03 -11.55
C SER A 233 -1.09 -10.97 -11.12
N LEU A 234 -2.09 -10.71 -11.97
CA LEU A 234 -3.13 -9.70 -11.70
C LEU A 234 -3.99 -10.08 -10.49
N GLY A 235 -4.43 -11.33 -10.41
CA GLY A 235 -5.24 -11.80 -9.29
C GLY A 235 -4.46 -11.76 -7.96
N PHE A 236 -3.21 -12.20 -7.95
CA PHE A 236 -2.36 -12.12 -6.77
C PHE A 236 -2.17 -10.67 -6.32
N ALA A 237 -1.81 -9.78 -7.24
CA ALA A 237 -1.64 -8.36 -6.95
C ALA A 237 -2.95 -7.75 -6.41
N SER A 238 -4.09 -8.07 -7.03
CA SER A 238 -5.42 -7.62 -6.58
C SER A 238 -5.71 -8.04 -5.15
N GLY A 239 -5.49 -9.33 -4.83
CA GLY A 239 -5.71 -9.86 -3.49
C GLY A 239 -4.81 -9.21 -2.44
N ALA A 240 -3.53 -9.05 -2.76
CA ALA A 240 -2.57 -8.38 -1.91
C ALA A 240 -2.98 -6.94 -1.63
N MET A 241 -3.33 -6.17 -2.68
CA MET A 241 -3.76 -4.77 -2.54
C MET A 241 -5.09 -4.64 -1.77
N LEU A 242 -6.07 -5.56 -1.96
CA LEU A 242 -7.29 -5.58 -1.15
C LEU A 242 -6.98 -5.74 0.34
N TYR A 243 -6.10 -6.70 0.67
CA TYR A 243 -5.70 -6.88 2.07
C TYR A 243 -5.06 -5.61 2.63
N VAL A 244 -4.15 -5.00 1.89
CA VAL A 244 -3.48 -3.76 2.29
C VAL A 244 -4.47 -2.63 2.56
N VAL A 245 -5.43 -2.42 1.65
CA VAL A 245 -6.41 -1.33 1.82
C VAL A 245 -7.29 -1.55 3.04
N PHE A 246 -7.83 -2.76 3.21
CA PHE A 246 -8.77 -3.05 4.30
C PHE A 246 -8.07 -3.42 5.62
N GLY A 247 -6.89 -4.03 5.56
CA GLY A 247 -6.15 -4.47 6.74
C GLY A 247 -5.22 -3.41 7.33
N GLU A 248 -4.80 -2.43 6.53
CA GLU A 248 -3.76 -1.49 6.95
C GLU A 248 -4.12 -0.03 6.66
N ILE A 249 -4.34 0.36 5.40
CA ILE A 249 -4.49 1.77 4.99
C ILE A 249 -5.72 2.42 5.64
N LEU A 250 -6.91 1.81 5.46
CA LEU A 250 -8.15 2.36 6.00
C LEU A 250 -8.21 2.33 7.52
N PRO A 251 -7.86 1.22 8.20
CA PRO A 251 -7.78 1.20 9.65
C PRO A 251 -6.84 2.28 10.20
N GLN A 252 -5.63 2.38 9.66
CA GLN A 252 -4.67 3.38 10.10
C GLN A 252 -5.16 4.81 9.88
N ALA A 253 -5.77 5.09 8.75
CA ALA A 253 -6.31 6.41 8.46
C ALA A 253 -7.42 6.80 9.45
N ILE A 254 -8.30 5.85 9.82
CA ILE A 254 -9.35 6.05 10.82
C ILE A 254 -8.74 6.31 12.20
N LEU A 255 -7.70 5.56 12.57
CA LEU A 255 -6.98 5.74 13.84
C LEU A 255 -6.29 7.11 13.93
N MET A 256 -5.67 7.56 12.84
CA MET A 256 -5.03 8.89 12.80
C MET A 256 -6.03 10.04 12.96
N TYR A 257 -7.28 9.85 12.57
CA TYR A 257 -8.33 10.85 12.67
C TYR A 257 -9.70 10.23 12.91
N HIS A 258 -10.09 10.09 14.16
CA HIS A 258 -11.35 9.50 14.63
C HIS A 258 -12.57 10.30 14.13
N SER A 259 -12.97 10.06 12.89
CA SER A 259 -14.06 10.77 12.22
C SER A 259 -14.62 9.92 11.09
N LYS A 260 -15.80 10.28 10.59
CA LYS A 260 -16.36 9.68 9.35
C LYS A 260 -15.72 10.24 8.07
N LEU A 261 -14.90 11.30 8.18
CA LEU A 261 -14.26 11.94 7.03
C LEU A 261 -13.25 11.03 6.30
N PRO A 262 -12.43 10.18 6.96
CA PRO A 262 -11.60 9.20 6.27
C PRO A 262 -12.40 8.29 5.34
N ALA A 263 -13.53 7.74 5.78
CA ALA A 263 -14.37 6.91 4.94
C ALA A 263 -14.95 7.69 3.74
N PHE A 264 -15.38 8.94 3.97
CA PHE A 264 -15.82 9.80 2.87
C PHE A 264 -14.70 10.11 1.89
N SER A 265 -13.49 10.37 2.37
CA SER A 265 -12.30 10.62 1.54
C SER A 265 -11.94 9.39 0.69
N ALA A 266 -12.07 8.17 1.25
CA ALA A 266 -11.88 6.94 0.50
C ALA A 266 -12.89 6.80 -0.65
N ILE A 267 -14.17 7.11 -0.40
CA ILE A 267 -15.19 7.09 -1.45
C ILE A 267 -14.86 8.11 -2.56
N VAL A 268 -14.43 9.32 -2.19
CA VAL A 268 -14.00 10.34 -3.17
C VAL A 268 -12.80 9.86 -3.97
N GLY A 269 -11.82 9.22 -3.32
CA GLY A 269 -10.68 8.59 -3.98
C GLY A 269 -11.09 7.52 -4.98
N MET A 270 -12.03 6.64 -4.58
CA MET A 270 -12.56 5.61 -5.46
C MET A 270 -13.25 6.20 -6.70
N LEU A 271 -14.06 7.24 -6.52
CA LEU A 271 -14.70 7.94 -7.64
C LEU A 271 -13.68 8.60 -8.57
N ALA A 272 -12.64 9.22 -8.01
CA ALA A 272 -11.55 9.81 -8.79
C ALA A 272 -10.80 8.75 -9.62
N GLY A 273 -10.50 7.58 -9.01
CA GLY A 273 -9.87 6.47 -9.70
C GLY A 273 -10.74 5.94 -10.86
N ILE A 274 -12.05 5.80 -10.67
CA ILE A 274 -12.99 5.41 -11.74
C ILE A 274 -12.94 6.41 -12.91
N VAL A 275 -12.94 7.72 -12.62
CA VAL A 275 -12.83 8.74 -13.67
C VAL A 275 -11.54 8.61 -14.46
N ILE A 276 -10.42 8.28 -13.81
CA ILE A 276 -9.13 8.13 -14.48
C ILE A 276 -9.06 6.85 -15.32
N ILE A 277 -9.69 5.76 -14.85
CA ILE A 277 -9.69 4.47 -15.56
C ILE A 277 -10.57 4.51 -16.81
N PHE A 278 -11.73 5.17 -16.74
CA PHE A 278 -12.77 5.14 -17.78
C PHE A 278 -12.96 6.47 -18.55
N GLY A 279 -12.32 7.55 -18.10
CA GLY A 279 -12.35 8.88 -18.75
C GLY A 279 -11.20 9.05 -19.69
#